data_80fe0f46a20b551a7bef010b2afeb41f
#
_entry.id   80fe0f46a20b551a7bef010b2afeb41f
#
_cell.length_a   1.000
_cell.length_b   1.000
_cell.length_c   1.000
_cell.angle_alpha   90.00
_cell.angle_beta   90.00
_cell.angle_gamma   90.00
#
_symmetry.space_group_name_H-M   'P 1'
#
loop_
_entity.id
_entity.type
_entity.pdbx_description
1 polymer ?
#
loop_
_entity_poly.entity_id
_entity_poly.type
_entity_poly.pdbx_seq_one_letter_code
_entity_poly.pdbx_strand_id
1 'polypeptide(L)'
;SWQDNTGEQSCTSLDDFGNQTSQRTCSLGDGEKVIQNRYETKDYERYGKAYPTFLSDLYQDKAQQVTIDLPIEEDLHLNGKARLHLRLHSSTNKGLLSAQLLELGSKKYLQPYPAVLSVRTLDNGRYHMLDNLTELPFKEAGQRVISKGYLNLQNRHDLLEVEAVTPGEWMEFDFDLQPTIYKLEKGATLRLVLYTTDFEITVRDQTDYQLTIDLAQSSLHLPEMTEAH
;
A
#
# COMPACT_ATOMS: atom_id res chain seq x y z
N SER A 1 -14.55 17.57 7.16
CA SER A 1 -13.88 16.85 8.25
C SER A 1 -13.49 15.46 7.76
N TRP A 2 -12.28 15.09 8.02
CA TRP A 2 -11.76 13.76 7.74
C TRP A 2 -11.68 13.01 9.07
N GLN A 3 -12.01 11.75 9.06
CA GLN A 3 -11.82 10.87 10.19
C GLN A 3 -10.57 10.03 9.94
N ASP A 4 -9.63 10.05 10.84
CA ASP A 4 -8.45 9.21 10.76
C ASP A 4 -8.77 7.75 11.17
N ASN A 5 -7.75 6.89 11.19
CA ASN A 5 -7.91 5.49 11.56
C ASN A 5 -8.21 5.27 13.05
N THR A 6 -8.09 6.29 13.90
CA THR A 6 -8.46 6.23 15.32
C THR A 6 -9.91 6.62 15.56
N GLY A 7 -10.57 7.20 14.56
CA GLY A 7 -11.92 7.72 14.67
C GLY A 7 -11.97 9.17 15.18
N GLU A 8 -10.83 9.80 15.41
CA GLU A 8 -10.77 11.22 15.73
C GLU A 8 -11.07 12.06 14.50
N GLN A 9 -11.90 13.08 14.66
CA GLN A 9 -12.18 14.02 13.59
C GLN A 9 -11.05 15.03 13.50
N SER A 10 -10.26 14.96 12.45
CA SER A 10 -9.35 16.04 12.10
C SER A 10 -9.99 16.97 11.08
N CYS A 11 -10.02 18.26 11.37
CA CYS A 11 -10.42 19.31 10.43
C CYS A 11 -9.17 19.79 9.71
N THR A 12 -8.73 19.07 8.70
CA THR A 12 -7.76 19.57 7.73
C THR A 12 -8.54 20.09 6.52
N SER A 13 -8.18 21.23 5.99
CA SER A 13 -8.73 21.66 4.71
C SER A 13 -8.18 20.77 3.60
N LEU A 14 -8.88 20.65 2.46
CA LEU A 14 -8.33 19.97 1.30
C LEU A 14 -7.01 20.59 0.82
N ASP A 15 -6.86 21.90 1.06
CA ASP A 15 -5.65 22.65 0.70
C ASP A 15 -4.45 22.28 1.58
N ASP A 16 -4.68 21.73 2.78
CA ASP A 16 -3.63 21.31 3.71
C ASP A 16 -3.22 19.84 3.50
N PHE A 17 -3.94 19.09 2.68
CA PHE A 17 -3.64 17.69 2.42
C PHE A 17 -2.29 17.55 1.70
N GLY A 18 -1.30 17.03 2.41
CA GLY A 18 0.07 16.86 1.90
C GLY A 18 0.91 18.14 1.88
N ASN A 19 0.38 19.31 2.25
CA ASN A 19 1.10 20.58 2.16
C ASN A 19 1.87 20.97 3.43
N GLN A 20 1.52 20.40 4.59
CA GLN A 20 2.18 20.65 5.87
C GLN A 20 2.88 19.38 6.36
N THR A 21 3.75 18.83 5.53
CA THR A 21 4.45 17.59 5.85
C THR A 21 5.95 17.80 5.81
N SER A 22 6.62 17.27 6.83
CA SER A 22 8.02 16.91 6.72
C SER A 22 8.16 15.55 6.05
N GLN A 23 9.34 15.24 5.53
CA GLN A 23 9.61 13.90 5.02
C GLN A 23 10.49 13.15 6.02
N ARG A 24 10.00 12.01 6.49
CA ARG A 24 10.82 11.05 7.22
C ARG A 24 11.38 10.03 6.25
N THR A 25 12.70 9.99 6.10
CA THR A 25 13.38 9.02 5.25
C THR A 25 13.77 7.77 6.04
N CYS A 26 13.33 6.61 5.55
CA CYS A 26 13.63 5.31 6.12
C CYS A 26 14.49 4.51 5.16
N SER A 27 15.63 3.97 5.64
CA SER A 27 16.43 3.00 4.89
C SER A 27 15.65 1.68 4.74
N LEU A 28 15.77 1.02 3.59
CA LEU A 28 15.17 -0.29 3.36
C LEU A 28 16.08 -1.45 3.82
N GLY A 29 17.30 -1.16 4.21
CA GLY A 29 18.29 -2.14 4.68
C GLY A 29 19.50 -2.23 3.78
N ASP A 30 20.19 -3.37 3.83
CA ASP A 30 21.43 -3.61 3.10
C ASP A 30 21.29 -4.77 2.10
N GLY A 31 22.14 -4.73 1.07
CA GLY A 31 22.27 -5.77 0.06
C GLY A 31 21.10 -5.82 -0.93
N GLU A 32 21.06 -6.90 -1.68
CA GLU A 32 20.08 -7.11 -2.74
C GLU A 32 19.01 -8.12 -2.31
N LYS A 33 17.79 -7.91 -2.77
CA LYS A 33 16.67 -8.85 -2.61
C LYS A 33 16.02 -9.11 -3.95
N VAL A 34 15.58 -10.35 -4.14
CA VAL A 34 14.94 -10.80 -5.38
C VAL A 34 13.48 -11.11 -5.12
N ILE A 35 12.63 -10.59 -6.00
CA ILE A 35 11.20 -10.91 -6.06
C ILE A 35 10.98 -11.72 -7.34
N GLN A 36 10.31 -12.87 -7.21
CA GLN A 36 9.94 -13.70 -8.36
C GLN A 36 8.50 -13.43 -8.78
N ASN A 37 8.29 -13.12 -10.06
CA ASN A 37 6.97 -13.18 -10.66
C ASN A 37 6.82 -14.54 -11.32
N ARG A 38 6.26 -15.49 -10.58
CA ARG A 38 6.05 -16.86 -11.06
C ARG A 38 4.71 -17.37 -10.60
N TYR A 39 3.75 -17.36 -11.53
CA TYR A 39 2.39 -17.83 -11.28
C TYR A 39 1.99 -18.86 -12.33
N GLU A 40 1.37 -19.96 -11.89
CA GLU A 40 0.83 -20.98 -12.79
C GLU A 40 -0.60 -20.59 -13.24
N THR A 41 -1.08 -21.19 -14.33
CA THR A 41 -2.44 -20.94 -14.86
C THR A 41 -3.53 -21.11 -13.78
N LYS A 42 -3.38 -22.11 -12.91
CA LYS A 42 -4.31 -22.33 -11.79
C LYS A 42 -4.35 -21.18 -10.77
N ASP A 43 -3.24 -20.46 -10.59
CA ASP A 43 -3.16 -19.33 -9.68
C ASP A 43 -3.97 -18.16 -10.19
N TYR A 44 -3.97 -17.93 -11.52
CA TYR A 44 -4.79 -16.88 -12.16
C TYR A 44 -6.28 -17.12 -11.95
N GLU A 45 -6.74 -18.36 -12.01
CA GLU A 45 -8.13 -18.70 -11.73
C GLU A 45 -8.46 -18.57 -10.25
N ARG A 46 -7.58 -19.05 -9.37
CA ARG A 46 -7.77 -19.07 -7.92
C ARG A 46 -7.77 -17.65 -7.34
N TYR A 47 -6.74 -16.87 -7.64
CA TYR A 47 -6.57 -15.53 -7.07
C TYR A 47 -7.48 -14.50 -7.71
N GLY A 48 -7.83 -14.66 -8.98
CA GLY A 48 -8.79 -13.81 -9.65
C GLY A 48 -10.21 -13.90 -9.10
N LYS A 49 -10.56 -15.01 -8.43
CA LYS A 49 -11.86 -15.21 -7.78
C LYS A 49 -11.86 -14.85 -6.29
N ALA A 50 -10.69 -14.88 -5.64
CA ALA A 50 -10.57 -14.73 -4.21
C ALA A 50 -9.29 -13.95 -3.84
N TYR A 51 -9.34 -12.64 -3.99
CA TYR A 51 -8.23 -11.75 -3.66
C TYR A 51 -7.68 -11.90 -2.21
N PRO A 52 -8.52 -12.11 -1.17
CA PRO A 52 -7.99 -12.38 0.17
C PRO A 52 -7.10 -13.64 0.24
N THR A 53 -7.36 -14.65 -0.59
CA THR A 53 -6.52 -15.84 -0.67
C THR A 53 -5.17 -15.50 -1.29
N PHE A 54 -5.15 -14.68 -2.34
CA PHE A 54 -3.90 -14.17 -2.91
C PHE A 54 -3.05 -13.45 -1.86
N LEU A 55 -3.62 -12.53 -1.11
CA LEU A 55 -2.89 -11.81 -0.07
C LEU A 55 -2.36 -12.74 1.02
N SER A 56 -3.16 -13.70 1.46
CA SER A 56 -2.74 -14.69 2.45
C SER A 56 -1.53 -15.50 1.98
N ASP A 57 -1.55 -15.96 0.74
CA ASP A 57 -0.47 -16.74 0.16
C ASP A 57 0.76 -15.86 -0.09
N LEU A 58 0.58 -14.65 -0.63
CA LEU A 58 1.65 -13.68 -0.84
C LEU A 58 2.43 -13.40 0.44
N TYR A 59 1.74 -13.14 1.55
CA TYR A 59 2.41 -12.79 2.81
C TYR A 59 3.18 -13.96 3.43
N GLN A 60 2.99 -15.19 2.95
CA GLN A 60 3.71 -16.38 3.39
C GLN A 60 4.85 -16.77 2.43
N ASP A 61 4.76 -16.41 1.16
CA ASP A 61 5.74 -16.78 0.14
C ASP A 61 6.89 -15.77 0.06
N LYS A 62 8.02 -16.14 0.66
CA LYS A 62 9.22 -15.29 0.68
C LYS A 62 9.94 -15.15 -0.67
N ALA A 63 9.59 -15.94 -1.67
CA ALA A 63 10.16 -15.82 -3.01
C ALA A 63 9.43 -14.77 -3.86
N GLN A 64 8.14 -14.56 -3.60
CA GLN A 64 7.29 -13.65 -4.37
C GLN A 64 7.18 -12.25 -3.75
N GLN A 65 7.85 -11.99 -2.64
CA GLN A 65 7.83 -10.71 -1.96
C GLN A 65 9.14 -10.37 -1.26
N VAL A 66 9.33 -9.09 -1.01
CA VAL A 66 10.31 -8.55 -0.07
C VAL A 66 9.57 -7.77 0.99
N THR A 67 9.82 -8.09 2.25
CA THR A 67 9.26 -7.37 3.40
C THR A 67 10.34 -6.64 4.15
N ILE A 68 10.04 -5.39 4.52
CA ILE A 68 10.88 -4.54 5.36
C ILE A 68 10.03 -4.05 6.53
N ASP A 69 10.45 -4.36 7.75
CA ASP A 69 9.78 -3.95 8.98
C ASP A 69 10.48 -2.75 9.58
N LEU A 70 9.72 -1.69 9.82
CA LEU A 70 10.19 -0.43 10.39
C LEU A 70 9.52 -0.25 11.76
N PRO A 71 10.26 -0.29 12.87
CA PRO A 71 9.70 -0.02 14.19
C PRO A 71 9.31 1.44 14.31
N ILE A 72 8.16 1.71 14.90
CA ILE A 72 7.67 3.05 15.18
C ILE A 72 8.02 3.41 16.62
N GLU A 73 9.03 4.26 16.77
CA GLU A 73 9.60 4.62 18.07
C GLU A 73 8.86 5.75 18.78
N GLU A 74 8.08 6.52 18.04
CA GLU A 74 7.22 7.62 18.49
C GLU A 74 5.94 7.68 17.65
N ASP A 75 4.91 8.34 18.15
CA ASP A 75 3.67 8.50 17.38
C ASP A 75 3.96 9.20 16.05
N LEU A 76 3.45 8.64 14.96
CA LEU A 76 3.69 9.11 13.61
C LEU A 76 2.36 9.36 12.90
N HIS A 77 2.12 10.60 12.50
CA HIS A 77 0.96 10.98 11.71
C HIS A 77 1.34 11.11 10.25
N LEU A 78 0.83 10.22 9.42
CA LEU A 78 0.98 10.30 7.96
C LEU A 78 -0.10 11.20 7.37
N ASN A 79 0.30 12.11 6.49
CA ASN A 79 -0.62 12.97 5.75
C ASN A 79 -0.10 13.22 4.33
N GLY A 80 -0.56 12.44 3.38
CA GLY A 80 -0.15 12.57 1.99
C GLY A 80 0.29 11.27 1.37
N LYS A 81 1.22 11.35 0.42
CA LYS A 81 1.74 10.20 -0.33
C LYS A 81 3.08 9.75 0.26
N ALA A 82 3.16 8.50 0.66
CA ALA A 82 4.45 7.86 0.84
C ALA A 82 5.11 7.64 -0.53
N ARG A 83 6.42 7.84 -0.61
CA ARG A 83 7.22 7.67 -1.83
C ARG A 83 8.34 6.68 -1.61
N LEU A 84 8.48 5.77 -2.54
CA LEU A 84 9.63 4.88 -2.62
C LEU A 84 10.62 5.43 -3.64
N HIS A 85 11.86 5.63 -3.21
CA HIS A 85 13.00 5.73 -4.11
C HIS A 85 13.59 4.34 -4.26
N LEU A 86 13.62 3.81 -5.47
CA LEU A 86 14.05 2.43 -5.72
C LEU A 86 15.14 2.36 -6.77
N ARG A 87 16.15 1.53 -6.48
CA ARG A 87 17.12 1.05 -7.43
C ARG A 87 16.91 -0.44 -7.66
N LEU A 88 16.51 -0.82 -8.87
CA LEU A 88 16.24 -2.21 -9.20
C LEU A 88 16.54 -2.52 -10.67
N HIS A 89 16.62 -3.80 -11.00
CA HIS A 89 16.62 -4.29 -12.38
C HIS A 89 15.63 -5.45 -12.54
N SER A 90 15.17 -5.63 -13.78
CA SER A 90 14.37 -6.78 -14.18
C SER A 90 15.23 -7.80 -14.96
N SER A 91 14.93 -9.08 -14.81
CA SER A 91 15.54 -10.13 -15.63
C SER A 91 15.02 -10.17 -17.08
N THR A 92 13.99 -9.37 -17.39
CA THR A 92 13.37 -9.29 -18.72
C THR A 92 13.19 -7.83 -19.13
N ASN A 93 12.67 -7.60 -20.33
CA ASN A 93 12.40 -6.27 -20.88
C ASN A 93 11.09 -5.63 -20.34
N LYS A 94 10.55 -6.12 -19.25
CA LYS A 94 9.35 -5.62 -18.59
C LYS A 94 9.35 -5.96 -17.10
N GLY A 95 8.37 -5.48 -16.38
CA GLY A 95 8.12 -5.83 -14.99
C GLY A 95 7.00 -4.99 -14.41
N LEU A 96 6.26 -5.57 -13.50
CA LEU A 96 5.30 -4.89 -12.65
C LEU A 96 5.87 -4.84 -11.24
N LEU A 97 5.68 -3.74 -10.58
CA LEU A 97 6.01 -3.56 -9.18
C LEU A 97 4.78 -3.09 -8.41
N SER A 98 4.46 -3.80 -7.36
CA SER A 98 3.41 -3.44 -6.43
C SER A 98 4.02 -3.22 -5.05
N ALA A 99 3.46 -2.29 -4.30
CA ALA A 99 3.87 -2.03 -2.92
C ALA A 99 2.65 -1.87 -2.01
N GLN A 100 2.79 -2.33 -0.77
CA GLN A 100 1.82 -2.10 0.29
C GLN A 100 2.54 -1.63 1.56
N LEU A 101 1.95 -0.64 2.23
CA LEU A 101 2.30 -0.30 3.60
C LEU A 101 1.24 -0.91 4.52
N LEU A 102 1.70 -1.64 5.53
CA LEU A 102 0.86 -2.31 6.51
C LEU A 102 1.23 -1.84 7.91
N GLU A 103 0.24 -1.59 8.75
CA GLU A 103 0.44 -1.63 10.21
C GLU A 103 0.28 -3.07 10.67
N LEU A 104 1.26 -3.57 11.43
CA LEU A 104 1.21 -4.87 12.08
C LEU A 104 0.82 -4.72 13.55
N GLY A 105 0.06 -5.66 14.04
CA GLY A 105 -0.33 -5.75 15.44
C GLY A 105 -1.81 -6.11 15.59
N SER A 106 -2.10 -7.03 16.51
CA SER A 106 -3.48 -7.42 16.78
C SER A 106 -4.17 -6.34 17.61
N LYS A 107 -5.02 -5.56 16.95
CA LYS A 107 -5.85 -4.55 17.60
C LYS A 107 -7.15 -4.33 16.82
N LYS A 108 -8.02 -3.50 17.35
CA LYS A 108 -9.24 -3.09 16.68
C LYS A 108 -8.93 -1.98 15.68
N TYR A 109 -9.12 -2.27 14.40
CA TYR A 109 -8.95 -1.29 13.32
C TYR A 109 -10.28 -0.76 12.83
N LEU A 110 -10.36 0.55 12.61
CA LEU A 110 -11.51 1.20 11.98
C LEU A 110 -11.73 0.63 10.58
N GLN A 111 -12.95 0.22 10.29
CA GLN A 111 -13.28 -0.33 8.97
C GLN A 111 -13.64 0.79 7.99
N PRO A 112 -13.29 0.66 6.69
CA PRO A 112 -13.57 1.68 5.68
C PRO A 112 -15.05 1.75 5.28
N TYR A 113 -15.83 0.76 5.70
CA TYR A 113 -17.24 0.66 5.35
C TYR A 113 -18.09 0.44 6.61
N PRO A 114 -19.29 1.03 6.68
CA PRO A 114 -20.22 0.77 7.76
C PRO A 114 -20.61 -0.73 7.80
N ALA A 115 -20.75 -1.28 8.99
CA ALA A 115 -21.04 -2.69 9.19
C ALA A 115 -22.38 -3.12 8.60
N VAL A 116 -23.34 -2.20 8.51
CA VAL A 116 -24.69 -2.44 7.98
C VAL A 116 -25.15 -1.21 7.20
N LEU A 117 -25.25 -1.32 5.90
CA LEU A 117 -26.09 -0.46 5.09
C LEU A 117 -27.51 -1.00 5.22
N SER A 118 -28.22 -0.73 6.31
CA SER A 118 -29.62 -1.08 6.37
C SER A 118 -30.46 0.03 5.78
N VAL A 119 -31.10 -0.27 4.68
CA VAL A 119 -32.16 0.55 4.11
C VAL A 119 -33.45 0.14 4.82
N ARG A 120 -34.06 1.03 5.60
CA ARG A 120 -35.43 0.82 6.07
C ARG A 120 -36.40 1.37 5.05
N THR A 121 -37.37 0.55 4.66
CA THR A 121 -38.58 1.03 3.99
C THR A 121 -39.40 1.78 5.05
N LEU A 122 -39.65 3.05 4.83
CA LEU A 122 -40.65 3.78 5.61
C LEU A 122 -42.02 3.63 5.00
N ASP A 123 -43.04 3.98 5.81
CA ASP A 123 -44.45 3.99 5.50
C ASP A 123 -44.72 4.78 4.24
N ASN A 124 -44.49 4.73 3.19
CA ASN A 124 -44.73 5.37 1.91
C ASN A 124 -43.83 4.83 0.77
N GLY A 125 -43.18 3.68 0.96
CA GLY A 125 -42.27 3.12 -0.04
C GLY A 125 -40.97 3.92 -0.22
N ARG A 126 -40.68 4.89 0.64
CA ARG A 126 -39.39 5.63 0.62
C ARG A 126 -38.36 4.88 1.43
N TYR A 127 -37.18 4.73 0.83
CA TYR A 127 -36.04 4.15 1.52
C TYR A 127 -35.30 5.25 2.30
N HIS A 128 -35.14 5.04 3.58
CA HIS A 128 -34.28 5.89 4.41
C HIS A 128 -33.02 5.09 4.78
N MET A 129 -31.88 5.70 4.56
CA MET A 129 -30.65 5.21 5.15
C MET A 129 -30.75 5.43 6.65
N LEU A 130 -30.36 4.43 7.42
CA LEU A 130 -30.32 4.58 8.87
C LEU A 130 -29.31 5.64 9.27
N ASP A 131 -29.61 6.34 10.38
CA ASP A 131 -28.81 7.40 10.97
C ASP A 131 -27.35 6.97 11.33
N ASN A 132 -27.05 5.68 11.32
CA ASN A 132 -25.75 5.09 11.66
C ASN A 132 -24.74 5.07 10.51
N LEU A 133 -24.96 5.77 9.42
CA LEU A 133 -23.99 5.89 8.33
C LEU A 133 -22.77 6.74 8.69
N THR A 134 -22.80 7.39 9.83
CA THR A 134 -21.70 8.24 10.31
C THR A 134 -20.69 7.49 11.17
N GLU A 135 -21.02 6.31 11.67
CA GLU A 135 -20.12 5.52 12.49
C GLU A 135 -19.56 4.33 11.72
N LEU A 136 -18.25 4.30 11.57
CA LEU A 136 -17.53 3.16 11.03
C LEU A 136 -17.22 2.17 12.17
N PRO A 137 -17.46 0.87 11.97
CA PRO A 137 -17.18 -0.11 13.01
C PRO A 137 -15.69 -0.38 13.14
N PHE A 138 -15.29 -0.78 14.34
CA PHE A 138 -13.97 -1.34 14.58
C PHE A 138 -14.04 -2.87 14.49
N LYS A 139 -13.06 -3.48 13.84
CA LYS A 139 -12.90 -4.93 13.74
C LYS A 139 -11.50 -5.34 14.17
N GLU A 140 -11.41 -6.39 14.94
CA GLU A 140 -10.14 -6.99 15.33
C GLU A 140 -9.45 -7.64 14.13
N ALA A 141 -8.17 -7.30 13.91
CA ALA A 141 -7.33 -7.88 12.88
C ALA A 141 -5.86 -7.85 13.31
N GLY A 142 -5.06 -8.74 12.75
CA GLY A 142 -3.61 -8.81 13.01
C GLY A 142 -2.79 -7.78 12.24
N GLN A 143 -3.40 -7.13 11.24
CA GLN A 143 -2.75 -6.11 10.42
C GLN A 143 -3.78 -5.24 9.70
N ARG A 144 -3.32 -4.07 9.24
CA ARG A 144 -4.10 -3.12 8.44
C ARG A 144 -3.29 -2.61 7.27
N VAL A 145 -3.86 -2.67 6.07
CA VAL A 145 -3.30 -1.98 4.90
C VAL A 145 -3.54 -0.48 5.05
N ILE A 146 -2.45 0.29 4.99
CA ILE A 146 -2.47 1.76 5.09
C ILE A 146 -2.52 2.38 3.71
N SER A 147 -1.65 1.91 2.81
CA SER A 147 -1.50 2.46 1.46
C SER A 147 -1.01 1.40 0.50
N LYS A 148 -1.30 1.59 -0.78
CA LYS A 148 -0.87 0.72 -1.89
C LYS A 148 -0.31 1.57 -3.03
N GLY A 149 0.50 0.95 -3.86
CA GLY A 149 0.97 1.55 -5.10
C GLY A 149 1.29 0.49 -6.13
N TYR A 150 1.21 0.87 -7.41
CA TYR A 150 1.41 -0.03 -8.55
C TYR A 150 2.16 0.70 -9.65
N LEU A 151 3.15 0.05 -10.24
CA LEU A 151 3.97 0.61 -11.27
C LEU A 151 4.29 -0.43 -12.35
N ASN A 152 4.15 -0.04 -13.61
CA ASN A 152 4.77 -0.75 -14.73
C ASN A 152 6.15 -0.12 -15.00
N LEU A 153 7.21 -0.91 -14.97
CA LEU A 153 8.57 -0.42 -15.16
C LEU A 153 8.80 0.27 -16.52
N GLN A 154 7.98 -0.05 -17.50
CA GLN A 154 7.99 0.63 -18.80
C GLN A 154 7.37 2.04 -18.77
N ASN A 155 6.69 2.40 -17.68
CA ASN A 155 6.07 3.71 -17.46
C ASN A 155 6.57 4.34 -16.14
N ARG A 156 7.86 4.08 -15.78
CA ARG A 156 8.40 4.45 -14.47
C ARG A 156 8.53 5.95 -14.22
N HIS A 157 8.68 6.75 -15.28
CA HIS A 157 8.77 8.21 -15.14
C HIS A 157 7.53 8.93 -15.68
N ASP A 158 6.85 8.36 -16.67
CA ASP A 158 5.63 8.93 -17.24
C ASP A 158 4.62 7.82 -17.56
N LEU A 159 3.37 8.01 -17.14
CA LEU A 159 2.29 7.03 -17.36
C LEU A 159 1.90 6.87 -18.83
N LEU A 160 2.18 7.87 -19.67
CA LEU A 160 1.81 7.91 -21.08
C LEU A 160 2.97 7.54 -22.02
N GLU A 161 4.20 7.56 -21.52
CA GLU A 161 5.40 7.26 -22.30
C GLU A 161 5.93 5.87 -21.96
N VAL A 162 6.23 5.10 -22.98
CA VAL A 162 6.80 3.77 -22.82
C VAL A 162 8.31 3.85 -22.92
N GLU A 163 9.00 3.52 -21.86
CA GLU A 163 10.45 3.45 -21.79
C GLU A 163 10.94 2.02 -21.91
N ALA A 164 12.08 1.86 -22.57
CA ALA A 164 12.72 0.56 -22.64
C ALA A 164 13.19 0.08 -21.25
N VAL A 165 13.00 -1.19 -20.99
CA VAL A 165 13.58 -1.91 -19.86
C VAL A 165 14.61 -2.89 -20.44
N THR A 166 15.89 -2.67 -20.13
CA THR A 166 16.97 -3.57 -20.54
C THR A 166 17.18 -4.64 -19.48
N PRO A 167 17.11 -5.93 -19.82
CA PRO A 167 17.32 -7.01 -18.85
C PRO A 167 18.68 -6.87 -18.12
N GLY A 168 18.65 -6.90 -16.80
CA GLY A 168 19.83 -6.81 -15.95
C GLY A 168 20.43 -5.41 -15.79
N GLU A 169 19.90 -4.40 -16.45
CA GLU A 169 20.32 -3.01 -16.29
C GLU A 169 19.63 -2.35 -15.10
N TRP A 170 20.42 -1.74 -14.23
CA TRP A 170 19.91 -1.02 -13.07
C TRP A 170 19.14 0.23 -13.47
N MET A 171 17.97 0.41 -12.89
CA MET A 171 17.11 1.58 -13.03
C MET A 171 16.91 2.22 -11.67
N GLU A 172 16.84 3.56 -11.65
CA GLU A 172 16.49 4.34 -10.47
C GLU A 172 15.26 5.19 -10.79
N PHE A 173 14.28 5.19 -9.90
CA PHE A 173 13.04 5.95 -10.06
C PHE A 173 12.32 6.14 -8.74
N ASP A 174 11.46 7.14 -8.72
CA ASP A 174 10.53 7.40 -7.62
C ASP A 174 9.16 6.79 -7.91
N PHE A 175 8.56 6.24 -6.88
CA PHE A 175 7.28 5.54 -6.96
C PHE A 175 6.36 5.98 -5.81
N ASP A 176 5.26 6.69 -6.15
CA ASP A 176 4.29 7.17 -5.19
C ASP A 176 3.27 6.09 -4.84
N LEU A 177 2.98 5.95 -3.55
CA LEU A 177 1.86 5.17 -3.05
C LEU A 177 0.60 6.05 -2.99
N GLN A 178 -0.55 5.41 -2.85
CA GLN A 178 -1.82 6.12 -2.68
C GLN A 178 -1.76 7.04 -1.46
N PRO A 179 -2.32 8.26 -1.56
CA PRO A 179 -2.33 9.20 -0.45
C PRO A 179 -3.16 8.66 0.72
N THR A 180 -2.69 8.92 1.92
CA THR A 180 -3.35 8.48 3.15
C THR A 180 -3.24 9.51 4.26
N ILE A 181 -4.20 9.50 5.17
CA ILE A 181 -4.12 10.11 6.49
C ILE A 181 -4.18 8.97 7.48
N TYR A 182 -3.11 8.77 8.25
CA TYR A 182 -3.01 7.61 9.13
C TYR A 182 -2.13 7.91 10.35
N LYS A 183 -2.62 7.52 11.52
CA LYS A 183 -1.86 7.61 12.78
C LYS A 183 -1.30 6.23 13.13
N LEU A 184 0.02 6.16 13.24
CA LEU A 184 0.76 5.04 13.81
C LEU A 184 1.17 5.39 15.23
N GLU A 185 0.83 4.53 16.17
CA GLU A 185 1.19 4.71 17.57
C GLU A 185 2.59 4.17 17.85
N LYS A 186 3.27 4.77 18.80
CA LYS A 186 4.54 4.26 19.32
C LYS A 186 4.44 2.79 19.69
N GLY A 187 5.42 2.01 19.24
CA GLY A 187 5.47 0.56 19.43
C GLY A 187 4.80 -0.26 18.33
N ALA A 188 4.09 0.39 17.39
CA ALA A 188 3.61 -0.28 16.19
C ALA A 188 4.79 -0.67 15.28
N THR A 189 4.53 -1.58 14.35
CA THR A 189 5.45 -1.92 13.28
C THR A 189 4.82 -1.55 11.94
N LEU A 190 5.49 -0.69 11.19
CA LEU A 190 5.16 -0.39 9.81
C LEU A 190 5.89 -1.38 8.92
N ARG A 191 5.14 -2.16 8.11
CA ARG A 191 5.71 -3.11 7.15
C ARG A 191 5.53 -2.60 5.74
N LEU A 192 6.63 -2.49 5.01
CA LEU A 192 6.62 -2.37 3.55
C LEU A 192 6.67 -3.77 2.95
N VAL A 193 5.74 -4.06 2.03
CA VAL A 193 5.73 -5.29 1.22
C VAL A 193 5.88 -4.89 -0.24
N LEU A 194 6.93 -5.39 -0.88
CA LEU A 194 7.18 -5.22 -2.32
C LEU A 194 6.93 -6.56 -3.01
N TYR A 195 6.17 -6.55 -4.09
CA TYR A 195 5.82 -7.73 -4.87
C TYR A 195 5.55 -7.34 -6.33
N THR A 196 5.28 -8.28 -7.19
CA THR A 196 5.08 -8.01 -8.63
C THR A 196 3.61 -7.84 -8.97
N THR A 197 2.94 -8.89 -9.42
CA THR A 197 1.55 -8.86 -9.85
C THR A 197 0.59 -8.75 -8.67
N ASP A 198 -0.32 -7.78 -8.71
CA ASP A 198 -1.49 -7.71 -7.82
C ASP A 198 -2.73 -8.20 -8.56
N PHE A 199 -3.37 -9.24 -8.03
CA PHE A 199 -4.49 -9.90 -8.70
C PHE A 199 -5.81 -9.12 -8.68
N GLU A 200 -5.87 -8.02 -7.94
CA GLU A 200 -7.02 -7.12 -7.93
C GLU A 200 -6.88 -6.01 -8.97
N ILE A 201 -5.68 -5.43 -9.09
CA ILE A 201 -5.49 -4.14 -9.76
C ILE A 201 -4.61 -4.24 -11.01
N THR A 202 -3.52 -5.04 -10.98
CA THR A 202 -2.55 -5.04 -12.07
C THR A 202 -2.93 -5.97 -13.21
N VAL A 203 -2.35 -5.72 -14.40
CA VAL A 203 -2.43 -6.66 -15.51
C VAL A 203 -1.78 -7.98 -15.10
N ARG A 204 -2.47 -9.08 -15.36
CA ARG A 204 -1.99 -10.42 -15.03
C ARG A 204 -1.07 -10.93 -16.11
N ASP A 205 0.18 -10.48 -16.09
CA ASP A 205 1.20 -10.95 -17.02
C ASP A 205 1.66 -12.36 -16.62
N GLN A 206 1.53 -13.32 -17.54
CA GLN A 206 1.94 -14.70 -17.33
C GLN A 206 3.44 -14.94 -17.59
N THR A 207 4.21 -13.90 -17.81
CA THR A 207 5.65 -14.03 -18.02
C THR A 207 6.37 -14.24 -16.70
N ASP A 208 7.22 -15.26 -16.65
CA ASP A 208 8.15 -15.43 -15.54
C ASP A 208 9.27 -14.40 -15.65
N TYR A 209 9.49 -13.64 -14.58
CA TYR A 209 10.63 -12.72 -14.42
C TYR A 209 11.00 -12.52 -12.96
N GLN A 210 12.15 -11.92 -12.74
CA GLN A 210 12.62 -11.54 -11.42
C GLN A 210 12.91 -10.06 -11.38
N LEU A 211 12.59 -9.42 -10.27
CA LEU A 211 13.05 -8.08 -9.92
C LEU A 211 14.11 -8.21 -8.83
N THR A 212 15.29 -7.66 -9.07
CA THR A 212 16.33 -7.53 -8.04
C THR A 212 16.35 -6.10 -7.55
N ILE A 213 16.21 -5.89 -6.26
CA ILE A 213 16.16 -4.59 -5.61
C ILE A 213 17.42 -4.40 -4.77
N ASP A 214 18.12 -3.31 -4.98
CA ASP A 214 19.26 -2.86 -4.17
C ASP A 214 18.70 -2.07 -2.96
N LEU A 215 18.61 -2.73 -1.81
CA LEU A 215 18.05 -2.11 -0.61
C LEU A 215 18.91 -0.97 -0.06
N ALA A 216 20.25 -1.07 -0.23
CA ALA A 216 21.18 -0.06 0.25
C ALA A 216 21.06 1.26 -0.53
N GLN A 217 20.62 1.20 -1.78
CA GLN A 217 20.39 2.37 -2.64
C GLN A 217 18.90 2.71 -2.79
N SER A 218 18.06 2.14 -1.91
CA SER A 218 16.62 2.36 -1.91
C SER A 218 16.13 2.89 -0.58
N SER A 219 15.07 3.69 -0.60
CA SER A 219 14.52 4.31 0.62
C SER A 219 13.01 4.48 0.53
N LEU A 220 12.38 4.57 1.71
CA LEU A 220 10.98 4.94 1.87
C LEU A 220 10.90 6.32 2.49
N HIS A 221 10.16 7.22 1.85
CA HIS A 221 9.88 8.56 2.34
C HIS A 221 8.43 8.63 2.81
N LEU A 222 8.25 8.90 4.09
CA LEU A 222 6.94 9.01 4.73
C LEU A 222 6.54 10.48 4.88
N PRO A 223 5.32 10.88 4.46
CA PRO A 223 4.80 12.22 4.63
C PRO A 223 4.34 12.41 6.09
N GLU A 224 5.20 12.92 6.93
CA GLU A 224 4.90 13.16 8.35
C GLU A 224 4.25 14.52 8.55
N MET A 225 3.09 14.54 9.21
CA MET A 225 2.41 15.78 9.58
C MET A 225 3.22 16.50 10.67
N THR A 226 3.65 17.70 10.38
CA THR A 226 4.23 18.58 11.41
C THR A 226 3.08 19.16 12.23
N GLU A 227 3.14 19.01 13.55
CA GLU A 227 2.21 19.72 14.43
C GLU A 227 2.30 21.22 14.16
N ALA A 228 1.16 21.83 13.87
CA ALA A 228 1.08 23.28 13.82
C ALA A 228 1.31 23.82 15.25
N HIS A 229 2.40 24.51 15.46
CA HIS A 229 2.69 25.25 16.69
C HIS A 229 1.78 26.48 16.83
#